data_85d9f9b53b62a33a1a7383ce3fed0baf
#
_entry.id   85d9f9b53b62a33a1a7383ce3fed0baf
#
_cell.length_a   1.000
_cell.length_b   1.000
_cell.length_c   1.000
_cell.angle_alpha   90.00
_cell.angle_beta   90.00
_cell.angle_gamma   90.00
#
_symmetry.space_group_name_H-M   'P 1'
#
loop_
_entity.id
_entity.type
_entity.pdbx_description
1 polymer ?
#
loop_
_entity_poly.entity_id
_entity_poly.type
_entity_poly.pdbx_seq_one_letter_code
_entity_poly.pdbx_strand_id
1 'polypeptide(L)'
;EISSVPWDCRILKDSEEEVVLKACITTLRSPFRLEKEISLKRDESAITIRESLTNLAKEPMELMWGHHPTVGKPFLDSSCRIDTNGTVGFSMDQPDFETQRLKPGTRFAWPAPGNGVDFSNVPGEDADTADMVYITGFPERAWYRVHNETKNISYGMSWDGKLFPYMWM
;
A
#
# COMPACT_ATOMS: atom_id res chain seq x y z
N GLU A 1 14.76 -5.49 6.09
CA GLU A 1 15.92 -4.88 6.77
C GLU A 1 15.51 -3.62 7.53
N ILE A 2 14.93 -2.63 6.88
CA ILE A 2 14.60 -1.32 7.50
C ILE A 2 13.49 -1.38 8.57
N SER A 3 12.69 -2.43 8.59
CA SER A 3 11.66 -2.66 9.62
C SER A 3 12.21 -3.19 10.94
N SER A 4 13.45 -3.66 10.96
CA SER A 4 14.06 -4.35 12.11
C SER A 4 15.22 -3.57 12.75
N VAL A 5 15.47 -2.34 12.31
CA VAL A 5 16.54 -1.50 12.83
C VAL A 5 15.98 -0.16 13.29
N PRO A 6 16.58 0.47 14.32
CA PRO A 6 16.13 1.76 14.80
C PRO A 6 16.37 2.87 13.76
N TRP A 7 15.43 3.80 13.67
CA TRP A 7 15.53 5.00 12.86
C TRP A 7 15.95 6.19 13.72
N ASP A 8 16.76 7.07 13.16
CA ASP A 8 17.04 8.38 13.76
C ASP A 8 15.85 9.31 13.49
N CYS A 9 15.14 9.69 14.56
CA CYS A 9 13.91 10.46 14.47
C CYS A 9 14.08 11.83 15.12
N ARG A 10 13.54 12.87 14.48
CA ARG A 10 13.49 14.25 14.98
C ARG A 10 12.13 14.87 14.72
N ILE A 11 11.66 15.64 15.68
CA ILE A 11 10.50 16.51 15.50
C ILE A 11 11.01 17.79 14.83
N LEU A 12 10.51 18.10 13.62
CA LEU A 12 10.83 19.31 12.89
C LEU A 12 9.88 20.45 13.23
N LYS A 13 8.62 20.12 13.52
CA LYS A 13 7.60 21.07 13.91
C LYS A 13 6.65 20.39 14.90
N ASP A 14 6.30 21.13 15.96
CA ASP A 14 5.30 20.75 16.93
C ASP A 14 4.50 22.00 17.30
N SER A 15 3.36 22.19 16.68
CA SER A 15 2.47 23.32 16.89
C SER A 15 1.01 22.86 16.97
N GLU A 16 0.13 23.76 17.37
CA GLU A 16 -1.31 23.47 17.40
C GLU A 16 -1.88 23.18 16.01
N GLU A 17 -1.29 23.72 14.94
CA GLU A 17 -1.77 23.57 13.56
C GLU A 17 -1.17 22.39 12.83
N GLU A 18 0.07 21.97 13.19
CA GLU A 18 0.79 20.97 12.42
C GLU A 18 1.90 20.30 13.25
N VAL A 19 2.02 18.98 13.09
CA VAL A 19 3.17 18.20 13.57
C VAL A 19 3.92 17.67 12.36
N VAL A 20 5.26 17.79 12.37
CA VAL A 20 6.14 17.26 11.34
C VAL A 20 7.26 16.46 11.99
N LEU A 21 7.36 15.19 11.64
CA LEU A 21 8.42 14.27 12.05
C LEU A 21 9.32 13.96 10.86
N LYS A 22 10.64 14.00 11.08
CA LYS A 22 11.62 13.44 10.13
C LYS A 22 12.24 12.18 10.72
N ALA A 23 12.27 11.10 9.93
CA ALA A 23 12.94 9.86 10.26
C ALA A 23 13.98 9.53 9.18
N CYS A 24 15.17 9.09 9.60
CA CYS A 24 16.29 8.78 8.72
C CYS A 24 16.87 7.41 9.06
N ILE A 25 17.32 6.70 8.03
CA ILE A 25 18.06 5.46 8.19
C ILE A 25 19.06 5.29 7.05
N THR A 26 20.23 4.74 7.35
CA THR A 26 21.16 4.19 6.35
C THR A 26 21.11 2.69 6.44
N THR A 27 20.82 2.04 5.33
CA THR A 27 20.70 0.58 5.30
C THR A 27 22.06 -0.11 5.48
N LEU A 28 22.07 -1.30 6.10
CA LEU A 28 23.29 -2.02 6.44
C LEU A 28 23.78 -2.93 5.30
N ARG A 29 22.85 -3.51 4.54
CA ARG A 29 23.15 -4.51 3.50
C ARG A 29 23.18 -3.93 2.09
N SER A 30 22.72 -2.73 1.93
CA SER A 30 22.67 -2.00 0.65
C SER A 30 23.09 -0.55 0.90
N PRO A 31 23.69 0.12 -0.10
CA PRO A 31 24.23 1.46 0.08
C PRO A 31 23.15 2.53 -0.11
N PHE A 32 22.07 2.47 0.65
CA PHE A 32 20.99 3.44 0.57
C PHE A 32 20.83 4.23 1.87
N ARG A 33 20.48 5.50 1.71
CA ARG A 33 19.96 6.35 2.79
C ARG A 33 18.53 6.70 2.48
N LEU A 34 17.66 6.42 3.42
CA LEU A 34 16.24 6.75 3.36
C LEU A 34 15.93 7.86 4.36
N GLU A 35 15.22 8.85 3.92
CA GLU A 35 14.65 9.90 4.74
C GLU A 35 13.14 9.97 4.52
N LYS A 36 12.37 10.02 5.61
CA LYS A 36 10.92 10.19 5.61
C LYS A 36 10.56 11.46 6.37
N GLU A 37 9.71 12.26 5.78
CA GLU A 37 9.04 13.36 6.44
C GLU A 37 7.55 13.04 6.53
N ILE A 38 7.03 12.97 7.75
CA ILE A 38 5.65 12.62 8.05
C ILE A 38 4.99 13.85 8.66
N SER A 39 3.94 14.36 8.04
CA SER A 39 3.20 15.52 8.52
C SER A 39 1.72 15.23 8.72
N LEU A 40 1.19 15.79 9.78
CA LEU A 40 -0.24 15.79 10.12
C LEU A 40 -0.64 17.21 10.48
N LYS A 41 -1.70 17.72 9.85
CA LYS A 41 -2.24 19.04 10.15
C LYS A 41 -3.52 18.91 10.98
N ARG A 42 -3.78 19.95 11.78
CA ARG A 42 -5.06 20.09 12.49
C ARG A 42 -6.21 20.04 11.49
N ASP A 43 -7.30 19.42 11.87
CA ASP A 43 -8.53 19.32 11.09
C ASP A 43 -8.41 18.58 9.75
N GLU A 44 -7.25 17.98 9.46
CA GLU A 44 -7.06 17.07 8.32
C GLU A 44 -7.06 15.60 8.80
N SER A 45 -7.86 14.75 8.17
CA SER A 45 -7.85 13.29 8.40
C SER A 45 -6.83 12.57 7.50
N ALA A 46 -5.76 13.26 7.12
CA ALA A 46 -4.74 12.78 6.20
C ALA A 46 -3.33 12.97 6.76
N ILE A 47 -2.53 11.92 6.69
CA ILE A 47 -1.09 11.96 6.94
C ILE A 47 -0.39 12.08 5.58
N THR A 48 0.48 13.07 5.43
CA THR A 48 1.36 13.19 4.26
C THR A 48 2.71 12.57 4.58
N ILE A 49 3.17 11.66 3.71
CA ILE A 49 4.50 11.06 3.80
C ILE A 49 5.30 11.46 2.56
N ARG A 50 6.42 12.14 2.77
CA ARG A 50 7.41 12.43 1.73
C ARG A 50 8.64 11.60 2.00
N GLU A 51 9.15 10.96 0.95
CA GLU A 51 10.31 10.10 1.05
C GLU A 51 11.39 10.52 0.07
N SER A 52 12.62 10.37 0.51
CA SER A 52 13.81 10.55 -0.31
C SER A 52 14.72 9.35 -0.10
N LEU A 53 15.08 8.70 -1.20
CA LEU A 53 16.05 7.61 -1.22
C LEU A 53 17.30 8.07 -1.96
N THR A 54 18.44 7.97 -1.30
CA THR A 54 19.74 8.31 -1.86
C THR A 54 20.56 7.03 -2.03
N ASN A 55 21.05 6.78 -3.26
CA ASN A 55 22.08 5.79 -3.51
C ASN A 55 23.44 6.34 -3.07
N LEU A 56 24.08 5.69 -2.10
CA LEU A 56 25.40 6.06 -1.57
C LEU A 56 26.55 5.37 -2.30
N ALA A 57 26.25 4.40 -3.21
CA ALA A 57 27.27 3.78 -4.04
C ALA A 57 27.71 4.71 -5.17
N LYS A 58 28.86 4.39 -5.76
CA LYS A 58 29.34 5.09 -6.96
C LYS A 58 28.64 4.63 -8.24
N GLU A 59 28.10 3.42 -8.22
CA GLU A 59 27.43 2.79 -9.36
C GLU A 59 25.91 2.94 -9.26
N PRO A 60 25.20 3.04 -10.39
CA PRO A 60 23.75 2.93 -10.42
C PRO A 60 23.29 1.59 -9.84
N MET A 61 22.23 1.60 -9.06
CA MET A 61 21.64 0.41 -8.46
C MET A 61 20.14 0.38 -8.71
N GLU A 62 19.65 -0.79 -9.09
CA GLU A 62 18.21 -1.05 -9.12
C GLU A 62 17.69 -1.33 -7.71
N LEU A 63 16.48 -0.89 -7.45
CA LEU A 63 15.81 -1.15 -6.19
C LEU A 63 14.31 -1.35 -6.41
N MET A 64 13.71 -2.10 -5.50
CA MET A 64 12.27 -2.18 -5.38
C MET A 64 11.86 -1.47 -4.10
N TRP A 65 10.95 -0.52 -4.23
CA TRP A 65 10.42 0.28 -3.12
C TRP A 65 8.91 0.12 -3.03
N GLY A 66 8.39 -0.05 -1.82
CA GLY A 66 6.96 -0.16 -1.60
C GLY A 66 6.56 0.14 -0.16
N HIS A 67 5.29 0.45 0.02
CA HIS A 67 4.63 0.56 1.32
C HIS A 67 3.76 -0.67 1.56
N HIS A 68 3.65 -1.08 2.82
CA HIS A 68 2.84 -2.21 3.24
C HIS A 68 1.84 -1.80 4.33
N PRO A 69 0.85 -0.95 4.01
CA PRO A 69 -0.20 -0.63 4.97
C PRO A 69 -1.07 -1.86 5.21
N THR A 70 -1.39 -2.10 6.47
CA THR A 70 -2.20 -3.25 6.89
C THR A 70 -3.52 -2.75 7.45
N VAL A 71 -4.61 -3.36 6.99
CA VAL A 71 -5.98 -3.09 7.46
C VAL A 71 -6.49 -4.32 8.19
N GLY A 72 -7.04 -4.14 9.38
CA GLY A 72 -7.48 -5.24 10.23
C GLY A 72 -8.73 -4.94 11.05
N LYS A 73 -9.10 -5.90 11.89
CA LYS A 73 -10.21 -5.73 12.86
C LYS A 73 -9.90 -4.63 13.89
N PRO A 74 -10.90 -3.89 14.34
CA PRO A 74 -12.34 -4.06 14.09
C PRO A 74 -12.86 -3.35 12.83
N PHE A 75 -12.00 -2.72 12.02
CA PHE A 75 -12.39 -2.00 10.82
C PHE A 75 -12.72 -2.97 9.67
N LEU A 76 -11.87 -3.96 9.42
CA LEU A 76 -12.00 -4.90 8.31
C LEU A 76 -13.01 -6.01 8.64
N ASP A 77 -14.06 -6.10 7.83
CA ASP A 77 -15.06 -7.18 7.84
C ASP A 77 -15.71 -7.31 6.44
N SER A 78 -16.67 -8.21 6.28
CA SER A 78 -17.34 -8.50 4.99
C SER A 78 -18.22 -7.36 4.46
N SER A 79 -18.43 -6.30 5.23
CA SER A 79 -19.07 -5.07 4.74
C SER A 79 -18.08 -4.10 4.08
N CYS A 80 -16.80 -4.47 4.01
CA CYS A 80 -15.80 -3.65 3.38
C CYS A 80 -15.79 -3.82 1.86
N ARG A 81 -15.63 -2.67 1.18
CA ARG A 81 -15.44 -2.56 -0.27
C ARG A 81 -14.09 -1.91 -0.57
N ILE A 82 -13.44 -2.41 -1.61
CA ILE A 82 -12.16 -1.90 -2.09
C ILE A 82 -12.37 -1.20 -3.42
N ASP A 83 -12.13 0.09 -3.44
CA ASP A 83 -12.16 0.93 -4.63
C ASP A 83 -10.74 1.34 -5.00
N THR A 84 -10.45 1.44 -6.30
CA THR A 84 -9.18 1.94 -6.81
C THR A 84 -9.33 2.46 -8.24
N ASN A 85 -8.44 3.34 -8.67
CA ASN A 85 -8.35 3.76 -10.06
C ASN A 85 -7.35 2.95 -10.91
N GLY A 86 -6.80 1.87 -10.36
CA GLY A 86 -6.13 0.84 -11.14
C GLY A 86 -7.13 0.06 -11.99
N THR A 87 -6.75 -0.32 -13.21
CA THR A 87 -7.69 -0.88 -14.19
C THR A 87 -7.48 -2.35 -14.50
N VAL A 88 -6.34 -2.90 -14.13
CA VAL A 88 -5.97 -4.28 -14.45
C VAL A 88 -5.56 -5.02 -13.20
N GLY A 89 -6.22 -6.12 -12.92
CA GLY A 89 -5.83 -7.10 -11.91
C GLY A 89 -5.04 -8.26 -12.52
N PHE A 90 -4.09 -8.81 -11.77
CA PHE A 90 -3.38 -10.03 -12.17
C PHE A 90 -2.85 -10.81 -10.97
N SER A 91 -2.53 -12.08 -11.19
CA SER A 91 -1.79 -12.93 -10.25
C SER A 91 -0.43 -13.32 -10.83
N MET A 92 0.48 -13.76 -9.97
CA MET A 92 1.76 -14.34 -10.38
C MET A 92 1.54 -15.71 -11.04
N ASP A 93 2.55 -16.22 -11.74
CA ASP A 93 2.49 -17.52 -12.44
C ASP A 93 2.52 -18.71 -11.47
N GLN A 94 2.91 -18.49 -10.24
CA GLN A 94 2.88 -19.47 -9.16
C GLN A 94 1.78 -19.11 -8.15
N PRO A 95 1.16 -20.09 -7.49
CA PRO A 95 0.19 -19.81 -6.46
C PRO A 95 0.85 -19.18 -5.25
N ASP A 96 0.24 -18.09 -4.73
CA ASP A 96 0.70 -17.44 -3.50
C ASP A 96 0.16 -18.17 -2.26
N PHE A 97 -1.05 -18.76 -2.36
CA PHE A 97 -1.73 -19.48 -1.28
C PHE A 97 -2.48 -20.70 -1.81
N GLU A 98 -2.60 -21.75 -0.99
CA GLU A 98 -3.36 -22.98 -1.34
C GLU A 98 -4.87 -22.70 -1.51
N THR A 99 -5.41 -21.74 -0.75
CA THR A 99 -6.84 -21.38 -0.72
C THR A 99 -7.19 -20.21 -1.64
N GLN A 100 -6.29 -19.82 -2.54
CA GLN A 100 -6.54 -18.70 -3.44
C GLN A 100 -7.65 -19.01 -4.46
N ARG A 101 -8.50 -18.01 -4.70
CA ARG A 101 -9.61 -18.09 -5.68
C ARG A 101 -9.17 -17.64 -7.08
N LEU A 102 -8.12 -16.81 -7.16
CA LEU A 102 -7.54 -16.35 -8.42
C LEU A 102 -6.52 -17.37 -8.91
N LYS A 103 -6.74 -17.92 -10.12
CA LYS A 103 -5.80 -18.87 -10.72
C LYS A 103 -4.47 -18.18 -11.04
N PRO A 104 -3.33 -18.89 -10.86
CA PRO A 104 -2.02 -18.38 -11.28
C PRO A 104 -2.00 -17.94 -12.74
N GLY A 105 -1.24 -16.89 -13.06
CA GLY A 105 -1.07 -16.35 -14.41
C GLY A 105 -2.33 -15.66 -14.97
N THR A 106 -3.35 -15.41 -14.15
CA THR A 106 -4.59 -14.74 -14.61
C THR A 106 -4.36 -13.23 -14.71
N ARG A 107 -4.89 -12.62 -15.80
CA ARG A 107 -4.96 -11.18 -16.00
C ARG A 107 -6.39 -10.79 -16.39
N PHE A 108 -6.92 -9.73 -15.78
CA PHE A 108 -8.33 -9.36 -15.93
C PHE A 108 -8.55 -7.86 -15.77
N ALA A 109 -9.70 -7.36 -16.25
CA ALA A 109 -10.15 -6.01 -15.92
C ALA A 109 -10.61 -5.98 -14.45
N TRP A 110 -10.01 -5.10 -13.65
CA TRP A 110 -10.43 -4.91 -12.26
C TRP A 110 -11.91 -4.48 -12.19
N PRO A 111 -12.74 -5.02 -11.27
CA PRO A 111 -12.36 -5.88 -10.12
C PRO A 111 -12.60 -7.39 -10.31
N ALA A 112 -13.13 -7.84 -11.44
CA ALA A 112 -13.66 -9.19 -11.56
C ALA A 112 -13.07 -9.95 -12.76
N PRO A 113 -12.49 -11.16 -12.55
CA PRO A 113 -11.95 -11.99 -13.62
C PRO A 113 -13.02 -12.74 -14.44
N GLY A 114 -14.31 -12.55 -14.15
CA GLY A 114 -15.40 -13.22 -14.88
C GLY A 114 -15.73 -14.64 -14.41
N ASN A 115 -15.13 -15.12 -13.34
CA ASN A 115 -15.35 -16.44 -12.76
C ASN A 115 -16.34 -16.44 -11.57
N GLY A 116 -17.12 -15.36 -11.40
CA GLY A 116 -18.05 -15.18 -10.28
C GLY A 116 -17.42 -14.58 -9.02
N VAL A 117 -16.10 -14.36 -9.01
CA VAL A 117 -15.39 -13.65 -7.91
C VAL A 117 -15.26 -12.18 -8.27
N ASP A 118 -15.58 -11.32 -7.30
CA ASP A 118 -15.36 -9.89 -7.37
C ASP A 118 -14.40 -9.50 -6.23
N PHE A 119 -13.17 -9.13 -6.58
CA PHE A 119 -12.10 -8.81 -5.66
C PHE A 119 -12.24 -7.43 -5.00
N SER A 120 -13.23 -6.63 -5.40
CA SER A 120 -13.58 -5.43 -4.64
C SER A 120 -14.31 -5.74 -3.33
N ASN A 121 -14.79 -6.98 -3.16
CA ASN A 121 -15.46 -7.41 -1.95
C ASN A 121 -14.49 -8.12 -1.01
N VAL A 122 -14.45 -7.70 0.24
CA VAL A 122 -13.75 -8.42 1.30
C VAL A 122 -14.57 -9.66 1.69
N PRO A 123 -14.00 -10.87 1.61
CA PRO A 123 -14.72 -12.09 2.01
C PRO A 123 -15.02 -12.09 3.52
N GLY A 124 -16.07 -12.82 3.90
CA GLY A 124 -16.39 -13.04 5.32
C GLY A 124 -15.29 -13.84 6.04
N GLU A 125 -15.30 -13.77 7.36
CA GLU A 125 -14.31 -14.46 8.20
C GLU A 125 -14.29 -15.97 8.01
N ASP A 126 -15.46 -16.57 7.72
CA ASP A 126 -15.62 -18.00 7.52
C ASP A 126 -15.34 -18.47 6.07
N ALA A 127 -14.89 -17.56 5.20
CA ALA A 127 -14.65 -17.88 3.79
C ALA A 127 -13.46 -18.81 3.56
N ASP A 128 -12.54 -18.87 4.52
CA ASP A 128 -11.30 -19.66 4.49
C ASP A 128 -10.52 -19.50 3.16
N THR A 129 -10.41 -18.24 2.70
CA THR A 129 -9.73 -17.90 1.46
C THR A 129 -8.62 -16.90 1.72
N ALA A 130 -7.52 -17.03 0.97
CA ALA A 130 -6.45 -16.06 0.91
C ALA A 130 -6.07 -15.82 -0.56
N ASP A 131 -6.08 -14.57 -0.97
CA ASP A 131 -5.72 -14.18 -2.33
C ASP A 131 -4.60 -13.14 -2.30
N MET A 132 -3.74 -13.17 -3.32
CA MET A 132 -2.83 -12.09 -3.65
C MET A 132 -3.21 -11.56 -5.02
N VAL A 133 -3.70 -10.35 -5.08
CA VAL A 133 -4.08 -9.68 -6.31
C VAL A 133 -3.16 -8.47 -6.52
N TYR A 134 -2.48 -8.47 -7.64
CA TYR A 134 -1.70 -7.33 -8.10
C TYR A 134 -2.57 -6.46 -8.99
N ILE A 135 -2.48 -5.16 -8.82
CA ILE A 135 -3.25 -4.17 -9.59
C ILE A 135 -2.29 -3.19 -10.26
N THR A 136 -2.55 -2.86 -11.49
CA THR A 136 -1.79 -1.92 -12.31
C THR A 136 -2.71 -1.11 -13.24
N GLY A 137 -2.11 -0.32 -14.13
CA GLY A 137 -2.88 0.55 -15.02
C GLY A 137 -3.36 1.82 -14.32
N PHE A 138 -2.57 2.28 -13.34
CA PHE A 138 -2.84 3.53 -12.63
C PHE A 138 -2.53 4.77 -13.47
N PRO A 139 -3.32 5.84 -13.34
CA PRO A 139 -2.93 7.17 -13.81
C PRO A 139 -1.82 7.76 -12.92
N GLU A 140 -1.33 8.95 -13.26
CA GLU A 140 -0.30 9.66 -12.47
C GLU A 140 -0.67 9.79 -10.99
N ARG A 141 -1.91 10.16 -10.69
CA ARG A 141 -2.44 10.14 -9.33
C ARG A 141 -3.15 8.82 -9.07
N ALA A 142 -2.41 7.85 -8.58
CA ALA A 142 -2.94 6.56 -8.15
C ALA A 142 -3.59 6.68 -6.76
N TRP A 143 -4.60 5.85 -6.51
CA TRP A 143 -5.24 5.76 -5.21
C TRP A 143 -5.96 4.43 -5.02
N TYR A 144 -6.17 4.05 -3.77
CA TYR A 144 -7.15 3.06 -3.33
C TYR A 144 -7.88 3.53 -2.09
N ARG A 145 -9.03 2.92 -1.84
CA ARG A 145 -9.85 3.12 -0.65
C ARG A 145 -10.45 1.78 -0.22
N VAL A 146 -10.41 1.50 1.08
CA VAL A 146 -11.22 0.48 1.72
C VAL A 146 -12.33 1.20 2.49
N HIS A 147 -13.57 0.95 2.15
CA HIS A 147 -14.74 1.54 2.79
C HIS A 147 -15.53 0.47 3.53
N ASN A 148 -15.73 0.65 4.84
CA ASN A 148 -16.64 -0.18 5.62
C ASN A 148 -18.03 0.43 5.56
N GLU A 149 -18.94 -0.21 4.84
CA GLU A 149 -20.31 0.30 4.60
C GLU A 149 -21.14 0.37 5.89
N THR A 150 -20.99 -0.62 6.78
CA THR A 150 -21.73 -0.68 8.04
C THR A 150 -21.30 0.40 9.02
N LYS A 151 -20.00 0.67 9.10
CA LYS A 151 -19.41 1.66 10.01
C LYS A 151 -19.35 3.05 9.40
N ASN A 152 -19.59 3.17 8.09
CA ASN A 152 -19.47 4.41 7.32
C ASN A 152 -18.11 5.10 7.52
N ILE A 153 -17.05 4.32 7.48
CA ILE A 153 -15.67 4.77 7.67
C ILE A 153 -14.81 4.27 6.49
N SER A 154 -13.84 5.07 6.07
CA SER A 154 -12.91 4.71 5.01
C SER A 154 -11.47 4.90 5.43
N TYR A 155 -10.61 4.02 4.92
CA TYR A 155 -9.17 4.19 4.90
C TYR A 155 -8.69 4.14 3.45
N GLY A 156 -7.71 4.95 3.09
CA GLY A 156 -7.17 4.92 1.74
C GLY A 156 -5.81 5.61 1.63
N MET A 157 -5.19 5.43 0.48
CA MET A 157 -3.93 6.08 0.11
C MET A 157 -4.00 6.65 -1.29
N SER A 158 -3.23 7.70 -1.54
CA SER A 158 -2.93 8.17 -2.89
C SER A 158 -1.42 8.38 -3.04
N TRP A 159 -0.90 8.13 -4.24
CA TRP A 159 0.54 8.19 -4.53
C TRP A 159 0.81 8.53 -5.99
N ASP A 160 2.08 8.71 -6.34
CA ASP A 160 2.52 8.86 -7.72
C ASP A 160 2.52 7.50 -8.43
N GLY A 161 1.52 7.28 -9.29
CA GLY A 161 1.35 6.02 -10.03
C GLY A 161 2.37 5.78 -11.13
N LYS A 162 3.16 6.80 -11.54
CA LYS A 162 4.28 6.62 -12.46
C LYS A 162 5.50 6.04 -11.75
N LEU A 163 5.74 6.47 -10.51
CA LEU A 163 6.84 5.95 -9.70
C LEU A 163 6.49 4.58 -9.10
N PHE A 164 5.23 4.37 -8.71
CA PHE A 164 4.75 3.12 -8.12
C PHE A 164 3.57 2.58 -8.95
N PRO A 165 3.87 1.91 -10.08
CA PRO A 165 2.82 1.49 -11.04
C PRO A 165 2.05 0.25 -10.60
N TYR A 166 2.37 -0.33 -9.45
CA TYR A 166 1.75 -1.54 -8.93
C TYR A 166 1.24 -1.33 -7.50
N MET A 167 0.12 -1.94 -7.21
CA MET A 167 -0.43 -2.18 -5.89
C MET A 167 -0.71 -3.68 -5.76
N TRP A 168 -0.63 -4.23 -4.56
CA TRP A 168 -1.05 -5.59 -4.26
C TRP A 168 -1.90 -5.62 -2.98
N MET A 169 -2.75 -6.58 -2.88
CA MET A 169 -3.68 -6.75 -1.78
C MET A 169 -4.00 -8.23 -1.57
#